data_c0df8bd85da7bd0b3f3dd818a97d299e
#
_entry.id   c0df8bd85da7bd0b3f3dd818a97d299e
#
_cell.length_a   1.000
_cell.length_b   1.000
_cell.length_c   1.000
_cell.angle_alpha   90.00
_cell.angle_beta   90.00
_cell.angle_gamma   90.00
#
_symmetry.space_group_name_H-M   'P 1'
#
loop_
_entity.id
_entity.type
_entity.pdbx_description
1 polymer ?
#
loop_
_entity_poly.entity_id
_entity_poly.type
_entity_poly.pdbx_seq_one_letter_code
_entity_poly.pdbx_strand_id
1 'polypeptide(L)'
;MTHKTLLLGPTLLFTGTPMTAAWEDCIQIAADGGILMEGGIIVDVGQGDVLTRNHPAAQRVSYGADHLICPGFVDAHVHYPQTAIIASWGKRLIDWLNTYTFPEEMRLSDPAYATMIANRYLDLTRAAGTTTVASYCTVHAHSADALFQAAAQRNQRVVAGKTCMDRNAPEGLRDTAQSAYDDSKALIALWHGRGRASYAITPRFSPTSTPDQLAALGALWAEHPDCLMQTHLSEQTDEITWVRDLYPTARDYLDTYEAHGLIGERALFGHAIHLENREIDRIAETGA
;
A
#
# COMPACT_ATOMS: atom_id res chain seq x y z
N MET A 1 -13.74 -19.45 -25.84
CA MET A 1 -12.34 -19.92 -25.73
C MET A 1 -11.54 -18.78 -25.13
N THR A 2 -10.89 -19.01 -24.01
CA THR A 2 -10.00 -18.00 -23.42
C THR A 2 -8.80 -17.79 -24.34
N HIS A 3 -8.50 -16.55 -24.64
CA HIS A 3 -7.44 -16.17 -25.58
C HIS A 3 -6.09 -16.31 -24.87
N LYS A 4 -5.18 -17.13 -25.42
CA LYS A 4 -3.80 -17.27 -24.94
C LYS A 4 -2.88 -16.26 -25.62
N THR A 5 -2.06 -15.55 -24.84
CA THR A 5 -1.03 -14.62 -25.35
C THR A 5 0.33 -15.07 -24.82
N LEU A 6 1.29 -15.20 -25.73
CA LEU A 6 2.69 -15.54 -25.43
C LEU A 6 3.55 -14.30 -25.67
N LEU A 7 4.13 -13.76 -24.59
CA LEU A 7 5.13 -12.70 -24.64
C LEU A 7 6.51 -13.35 -24.82
N LEU A 8 7.29 -12.87 -25.76
CA LEU A 8 8.62 -13.39 -26.08
C LEU A 8 9.66 -12.27 -26.02
N GLY A 9 10.81 -12.52 -25.42
CA GLY A 9 11.92 -11.57 -25.30
C GLY A 9 12.72 -11.78 -24.03
N PRO A 10 13.68 -10.90 -23.72
CA PRO A 10 14.41 -10.95 -22.45
C PRO A 10 13.44 -10.87 -21.27
N THR A 11 13.56 -11.78 -20.29
CA THR A 11 12.72 -11.84 -19.11
C THR A 11 13.54 -11.77 -17.83
N LEU A 12 12.99 -11.11 -16.82
CA LEU A 12 13.43 -11.15 -15.43
C LEU A 12 12.24 -11.59 -14.57
N LEU A 13 12.40 -12.66 -13.81
CA LEU A 13 11.37 -13.22 -12.93
C LEU A 13 11.91 -13.35 -11.52
N PHE A 14 11.03 -13.15 -10.54
CA PHE A 14 11.33 -13.45 -9.14
C PHE A 14 10.84 -14.86 -8.82
N THR A 15 11.78 -15.72 -8.37
CA THR A 15 11.55 -17.15 -8.09
C THR A 15 11.60 -17.49 -6.62
N GLY A 16 11.95 -16.53 -5.77
CA GLY A 16 12.07 -16.69 -4.33
C GLY A 16 12.01 -15.35 -3.58
N THR A 17 12.24 -15.42 -2.27
CA THR A 17 12.34 -14.24 -1.42
C THR A 17 13.74 -14.10 -0.84
N PRO A 18 14.40 -12.93 -0.99
CA PRO A 18 15.73 -12.71 -0.43
C PRO A 18 15.76 -12.66 1.11
N MET A 19 14.59 -12.71 1.77
CA MET A 19 14.50 -12.83 3.23
C MET A 19 14.87 -14.24 3.73
N THR A 20 14.77 -15.25 2.87
CA THR A 20 14.98 -16.67 3.24
C THR A 20 15.99 -17.41 2.37
N ALA A 21 16.49 -16.79 1.30
CA ALA A 21 17.45 -17.37 0.37
C ALA A 21 18.45 -16.31 -0.11
N ALA A 22 19.56 -16.73 -0.74
CA ALA A 22 20.47 -15.81 -1.39
C ALA A 22 19.74 -15.09 -2.54
N TRP A 23 20.05 -13.81 -2.75
CA TRP A 23 19.34 -13.01 -3.75
C TRP A 23 19.51 -13.56 -5.18
N GLU A 24 20.65 -14.16 -5.47
CA GLU A 24 20.98 -14.79 -6.76
C GLU A 24 20.04 -15.96 -7.08
N ASP A 25 19.59 -16.68 -6.04
CA ASP A 25 18.66 -17.80 -6.17
C ASP A 25 17.20 -17.34 -6.28
N CYS A 26 16.94 -16.06 -5.98
CA CYS A 26 15.60 -15.47 -6.03
C CYS A 26 15.27 -14.82 -7.37
N ILE A 27 16.20 -14.80 -8.32
CA ILE A 27 16.04 -14.12 -9.61
C ILE A 27 16.39 -15.08 -10.75
N GLN A 28 15.54 -15.11 -11.77
CA GLN A 28 15.81 -15.81 -13.02
C GLN A 28 15.82 -14.81 -14.17
N ILE A 29 16.92 -14.79 -14.93
CA ILE A 29 17.07 -13.95 -16.13
C ILE A 29 17.26 -14.88 -17.34
N ALA A 30 16.50 -14.63 -18.41
CA ALA A 30 16.62 -15.34 -19.67
C ALA A 30 16.64 -14.35 -20.84
N ALA A 31 17.65 -14.47 -21.73
CA ALA A 31 17.74 -13.61 -22.92
C ALA A 31 16.60 -13.90 -23.91
N ASP A 32 16.22 -15.18 -24.04
CA ASP A 32 15.17 -15.66 -24.93
C ASP A 32 14.01 -16.27 -24.12
N GLY A 33 13.49 -15.50 -23.16
CA GLY A 33 12.40 -15.92 -22.28
C GLY A 33 11.03 -15.85 -22.94
N GLY A 34 10.08 -16.49 -22.30
CA GLY A 34 8.67 -16.43 -22.67
C GLY A 34 7.75 -16.46 -21.46
N ILE A 35 6.63 -15.73 -21.56
CA ILE A 35 5.57 -15.72 -20.58
C ILE A 35 4.23 -15.99 -21.27
N LEU A 36 3.59 -17.10 -20.93
CA LEU A 36 2.27 -17.45 -21.43
C LEU A 36 1.18 -16.94 -20.49
N MET A 37 0.25 -16.21 -21.03
CA MET A 37 -0.92 -15.71 -20.30
C MET A 37 -2.21 -16.26 -20.88
N GLU A 38 -3.18 -16.54 -20.00
CA GLU A 38 -4.54 -16.90 -20.37
C GLU A 38 -5.53 -16.11 -19.50
N GLY A 39 -6.40 -15.31 -20.10
CA GLY A 39 -7.35 -14.49 -19.37
C GLY A 39 -6.72 -13.46 -18.43
N GLY A 40 -5.49 -12.98 -18.72
CA GLY A 40 -4.75 -12.04 -17.88
C GLY A 40 -3.99 -12.69 -16.71
N ILE A 41 -3.95 -14.02 -16.64
CA ILE A 41 -3.19 -14.78 -15.64
C ILE A 41 -1.98 -15.42 -16.32
N ILE A 42 -0.81 -15.34 -15.69
CA ILE A 42 0.38 -16.08 -16.11
C ILE A 42 0.13 -17.57 -15.82
N VAL A 43 0.17 -18.40 -16.87
CA VAL A 43 -0.06 -19.84 -16.77
C VAL A 43 1.18 -20.68 -17.01
N ASP A 44 2.19 -20.10 -17.68
CA ASP A 44 3.49 -20.75 -17.90
C ASP A 44 4.60 -19.71 -18.12
N VAL A 45 5.81 -20.03 -17.70
CA VAL A 45 7.03 -19.22 -17.94
C VAL A 45 8.19 -20.14 -18.27
N GLY A 46 9.09 -19.70 -19.16
CA GLY A 46 10.24 -20.52 -19.54
C GLY A 46 10.98 -20.01 -20.77
N GLN A 47 11.67 -20.92 -21.46
CA GLN A 47 12.34 -20.60 -22.71
C GLN A 47 11.33 -20.34 -23.83
N GLY A 48 11.48 -19.22 -24.52
CA GLY A 48 10.52 -18.74 -25.51
C GLY A 48 10.27 -19.71 -26.67
N ASP A 49 11.31 -20.41 -27.14
CA ASP A 49 11.21 -21.41 -28.19
C ASP A 49 10.43 -22.66 -27.74
N VAL A 50 10.60 -23.08 -26.48
CA VAL A 50 9.89 -24.21 -25.88
C VAL A 50 8.39 -23.87 -25.78
N LEU A 51 8.07 -22.70 -25.21
CA LEU A 51 6.67 -22.25 -25.08
C LEU A 51 6.01 -22.04 -26.45
N THR A 52 6.76 -21.56 -27.42
CA THR A 52 6.26 -21.41 -28.81
C THR A 52 5.88 -22.74 -29.44
N ARG A 53 6.69 -23.80 -29.23
CA ARG A 53 6.37 -25.15 -29.70
C ARG A 53 5.18 -25.77 -28.98
N ASN A 54 5.09 -25.58 -27.66
CA ASN A 54 4.04 -26.18 -26.84
C ASN A 54 2.70 -25.48 -27.02
N HIS A 55 2.70 -24.19 -27.42
CA HIS A 55 1.49 -23.38 -27.57
C HIS A 55 1.39 -22.72 -28.96
N PRO A 56 1.33 -23.51 -30.05
CA PRO A 56 1.39 -22.97 -31.41
C PRO A 56 0.20 -22.06 -31.77
N ALA A 57 -0.93 -22.21 -31.09
CA ALA A 57 -2.14 -21.38 -31.30
C ALA A 57 -2.17 -20.08 -30.46
N ALA A 58 -1.18 -19.85 -29.57
CA ALA A 58 -1.15 -18.62 -28.77
C ALA A 58 -0.80 -17.41 -29.66
N GLN A 59 -1.46 -16.29 -29.41
CA GLN A 59 -1.06 -15.02 -30.01
C GLN A 59 0.31 -14.63 -29.50
N ARG A 60 1.22 -14.30 -30.38
CA ARG A 60 2.60 -13.94 -30.03
C ARG A 60 2.79 -12.45 -30.03
N VAL A 61 3.49 -11.95 -29.00
CA VAL A 61 3.97 -10.58 -28.92
C VAL A 61 5.47 -10.68 -28.62
N SER A 62 6.30 -10.21 -29.53
CA SER A 62 7.76 -10.31 -29.41
C SER A 62 8.38 -8.95 -29.13
N TYR A 63 9.33 -8.93 -28.20
CA TYR A 63 10.10 -7.76 -27.81
C TYR A 63 11.58 -8.00 -28.20
N GLY A 64 12.26 -6.96 -28.66
CA GLY A 64 13.67 -7.02 -29.02
C GLY A 64 14.61 -7.10 -27.80
N ALA A 65 15.89 -7.30 -28.08
CA ALA A 65 16.92 -7.43 -27.05
C ALA A 65 17.16 -6.13 -26.23
N ASP A 66 16.60 -5.01 -26.66
CA ASP A 66 16.61 -3.72 -25.99
C ASP A 66 15.45 -3.57 -24.98
N HIS A 67 14.62 -4.58 -24.85
CA HIS A 67 13.50 -4.64 -23.90
C HIS A 67 13.76 -5.66 -22.80
N LEU A 68 13.10 -5.50 -21.67
CA LEU A 68 13.05 -6.46 -20.58
C LEU A 68 11.62 -6.65 -20.11
N ILE A 69 11.13 -7.88 -20.15
CA ILE A 69 9.83 -8.25 -19.59
C ILE A 69 10.06 -8.61 -18.13
N CYS A 70 9.46 -7.82 -17.21
CA CYS A 70 9.60 -8.05 -15.77
C CYS A 70 8.25 -7.84 -15.06
N PRO A 71 8.11 -8.31 -13.79
CA PRO A 71 6.98 -7.96 -12.96
C PRO A 71 6.86 -6.44 -12.80
N GLY A 72 5.62 -5.94 -12.70
CA GLY A 72 5.38 -4.53 -12.39
C GLY A 72 5.86 -4.17 -10.99
N PHE A 73 6.24 -2.91 -10.80
CA PHE A 73 6.72 -2.43 -9.49
C PHE A 73 5.60 -2.43 -8.46
N VAL A 74 6.00 -2.63 -7.19
CA VAL A 74 5.13 -2.55 -6.02
C VAL A 74 5.56 -1.31 -5.22
N ASP A 75 4.64 -0.36 -5.04
CA ASP A 75 4.81 0.76 -4.14
C ASP A 75 4.13 0.41 -2.81
N ALA A 76 4.95 0.06 -1.81
CA ALA A 76 4.47 -0.45 -0.54
C ALA A 76 4.05 0.66 0.45
N HIS A 77 4.30 1.93 0.15
CA HIS A 77 3.95 3.05 1.01
C HIS A 77 3.80 4.35 0.21
N VAL A 78 2.56 4.82 0.05
CA VAL A 78 2.26 6.03 -0.72
C VAL A 78 0.97 6.70 -0.23
N HIS A 79 0.82 7.99 -0.53
CA HIS A 79 -0.39 8.78 -0.24
C HIS A 79 -0.97 9.32 -1.55
N TYR A 80 -1.98 8.65 -2.12
CA TYR A 80 -2.58 9.13 -3.36
C TYR A 80 -3.17 10.55 -3.28
N PRO A 81 -3.71 11.01 -2.12
CA PRO A 81 -4.21 12.38 -2.00
C PRO A 81 -3.17 13.46 -2.26
N GLN A 82 -1.89 13.14 -2.11
CA GLN A 82 -0.77 14.07 -2.27
C GLN A 82 -0.29 14.18 -3.74
N THR A 83 -0.99 13.58 -4.69
CA THR A 83 -0.61 13.60 -6.12
C THR A 83 -0.44 15.01 -6.67
N ALA A 84 -1.26 15.97 -6.23
CA ALA A 84 -1.17 17.35 -6.70
C ALA A 84 -0.01 18.17 -6.09
N ILE A 85 0.64 17.66 -5.05
CA ILE A 85 1.76 18.30 -4.36
C ILE A 85 3.07 17.51 -4.49
N ILE A 86 3.17 16.64 -5.50
CA ILE A 86 4.41 15.91 -5.81
C ILE A 86 5.58 16.90 -5.93
N ALA A 87 6.71 16.56 -5.30
CA ALA A 87 7.91 17.38 -5.24
C ALA A 87 7.78 18.74 -4.51
N SER A 88 6.70 18.97 -3.76
CA SER A 88 6.64 20.12 -2.84
C SER A 88 7.74 19.98 -1.78
N TRP A 89 8.51 21.05 -1.60
CA TRP A 89 9.67 21.00 -0.72
C TRP A 89 9.33 21.36 0.73
N GLY A 90 9.75 20.52 1.67
CA GLY A 90 9.61 20.76 3.11
C GLY A 90 10.88 20.40 3.88
N LYS A 91 11.21 21.16 4.93
CA LYS A 91 12.39 20.93 5.76
C LYS A 91 12.16 19.86 6.85
N ARG A 92 10.96 19.84 7.42
CA ARG A 92 10.55 18.96 8.52
C ARG A 92 9.18 18.37 8.21
N LEU A 93 8.91 17.17 8.72
CA LEU A 93 7.64 16.50 8.55
C LEU A 93 6.44 17.36 8.98
N ILE A 94 6.46 17.90 10.19
CA ILE A 94 5.34 18.66 10.74
C ILE A 94 5.08 19.95 9.94
N ASP A 95 6.13 20.66 9.54
CA ASP A 95 5.99 21.87 8.71
C ASP A 95 5.43 21.53 7.34
N TRP A 96 5.88 20.43 6.73
CA TRP A 96 5.41 19.95 5.44
C TRP A 96 3.94 19.49 5.50
N LEU A 97 3.56 18.76 6.57
CA LEU A 97 2.18 18.36 6.79
C LEU A 97 1.26 19.57 6.84
N ASN A 98 1.61 20.60 7.61
CA ASN A 98 0.77 21.80 7.78
C ASN A 98 0.76 22.71 6.54
N THR A 99 1.88 22.77 5.79
CA THR A 99 2.01 23.70 4.65
C THR A 99 1.38 23.13 3.37
N TYR A 100 1.56 21.85 3.10
CA TYR A 100 1.17 21.24 1.82
C TYR A 100 0.16 20.12 1.97
N THR A 101 0.44 19.17 2.87
CA THR A 101 -0.30 17.91 2.94
C THR A 101 -1.73 18.10 3.43
N PHE A 102 -1.92 18.67 4.61
CA PHE A 102 -3.26 18.88 5.17
C PHE A 102 -4.13 19.79 4.31
N PRO A 103 -3.63 20.93 3.78
CA PRO A 103 -4.40 21.72 2.84
C PRO A 103 -4.86 20.96 1.60
N GLU A 104 -4.00 20.12 1.02
CA GLU A 104 -4.37 19.31 -0.14
C GLU A 104 -5.33 18.18 0.21
N GLU A 105 -5.08 17.46 1.30
CA GLU A 105 -5.94 16.37 1.75
C GLU A 105 -7.36 16.85 2.12
N MET A 106 -7.52 18.07 2.67
CA MET A 106 -8.83 18.69 2.91
C MET A 106 -9.65 18.90 1.63
N ARG A 107 -9.03 19.11 0.48
CA ARG A 107 -9.73 19.26 -0.80
C ARG A 107 -10.46 17.97 -1.22
N LEU A 108 -10.00 16.82 -0.73
CA LEU A 108 -10.64 15.54 -1.00
C LEU A 108 -11.94 15.34 -0.20
N SER A 109 -12.37 16.32 0.60
CA SER A 109 -13.75 16.40 1.11
C SER A 109 -14.77 16.55 -0.02
N ASP A 110 -14.37 17.08 -1.19
CA ASP A 110 -15.16 17.05 -2.42
C ASP A 110 -15.00 15.69 -3.12
N PRO A 111 -16.09 14.89 -3.26
CA PRO A 111 -16.05 13.58 -3.92
C PRO A 111 -15.61 13.65 -5.39
N ALA A 112 -15.92 14.73 -6.09
CA ALA A 112 -15.52 14.91 -7.48
C ALA A 112 -13.99 15.11 -7.57
N TYR A 113 -13.44 15.91 -6.67
CA TYR A 113 -12.00 16.10 -6.58
C TYR A 113 -11.27 14.81 -6.19
N ALA A 114 -11.78 14.07 -5.19
CA ALA A 114 -11.22 12.78 -4.79
C ALA A 114 -11.18 11.78 -5.96
N THR A 115 -12.27 11.70 -6.74
CA THR A 115 -12.35 10.85 -7.94
C THR A 115 -11.34 11.27 -9.00
N MET A 116 -11.19 12.57 -9.25
CA MET A 116 -10.23 13.10 -10.24
C MET A 116 -8.80 12.75 -9.83
N ILE A 117 -8.43 12.98 -8.56
CA ILE A 117 -7.08 12.69 -8.05
C ILE A 117 -6.79 11.19 -8.07
N ALA A 118 -7.74 10.33 -7.66
CA ALA A 118 -7.58 8.87 -7.71
C ALA A 118 -7.30 8.36 -9.14
N ASN A 119 -8.03 8.86 -10.13
CA ASN A 119 -7.80 8.51 -11.53
C ASN A 119 -6.43 8.97 -12.01
N ARG A 120 -6.05 10.23 -11.72
CA ARG A 120 -4.75 10.80 -12.10
C ARG A 120 -3.59 10.02 -11.49
N TYR A 121 -3.69 9.72 -10.20
CA TYR A 121 -2.70 8.95 -9.46
C TYR A 121 -2.45 7.57 -10.11
N LEU A 122 -3.50 6.80 -10.35
CA LEU A 122 -3.37 5.46 -10.92
C LEU A 122 -2.86 5.49 -12.37
N ASP A 123 -3.18 6.51 -13.14
CA ASP A 123 -2.63 6.68 -14.49
C ASP A 123 -1.12 7.01 -14.45
N LEU A 124 -0.68 7.86 -13.50
CA LEU A 124 0.74 8.17 -13.30
C LEU A 124 1.55 6.96 -12.83
N THR A 125 1.06 6.22 -11.82
CA THR A 125 1.75 5.03 -11.30
C THR A 125 1.88 3.96 -12.37
N ARG A 126 0.81 3.71 -13.13
CA ARG A 126 0.85 2.75 -14.24
C ARG A 126 1.81 3.17 -15.35
N ALA A 127 1.85 4.46 -15.71
CA ALA A 127 2.80 4.99 -16.69
C ALA A 127 4.27 4.83 -16.24
N ALA A 128 4.51 4.81 -14.93
CA ALA A 128 5.81 4.56 -14.32
C ALA A 128 6.12 3.06 -14.08
N GLY A 129 5.23 2.13 -14.51
CA GLY A 129 5.42 0.69 -14.35
C GLY A 129 4.98 0.14 -13.00
N THR A 130 4.38 0.94 -12.11
CA THR A 130 3.84 0.48 -10.82
C THR A 130 2.48 -0.15 -11.01
N THR A 131 2.35 -1.43 -10.67
CA THR A 131 1.12 -2.22 -10.85
C THR A 131 0.42 -2.55 -9.54
N THR A 132 1.09 -2.38 -8.41
CA THR A 132 0.56 -2.61 -7.07
C THR A 132 0.92 -1.43 -6.17
N VAL A 133 -0.04 -0.94 -5.40
CA VAL A 133 0.18 0.15 -4.45
C VAL A 133 -0.45 -0.16 -3.09
N ALA A 134 0.25 0.21 -2.00
CA ALA A 134 -0.30 0.29 -0.66
C ALA A 134 -0.47 1.78 -0.29
N SER A 135 -1.70 2.29 -0.40
CA SER A 135 -1.97 3.72 -0.37
C SER A 135 -2.78 4.14 0.85
N TYR A 136 -2.34 5.23 1.47
CA TYR A 136 -3.17 6.01 2.38
C TYR A 136 -4.19 6.83 1.57
N CYS A 137 -5.41 6.94 2.11
CA CYS A 137 -6.44 7.85 1.62
C CYS A 137 -6.55 9.06 2.56
N THR A 138 -7.71 9.69 2.65
CA THR A 138 -8.01 10.70 3.67
C THR A 138 -8.98 10.16 4.71
N VAL A 139 -9.36 10.98 5.71
CA VAL A 139 -10.40 10.62 6.69
C VAL A 139 -11.79 10.46 6.07
N HIS A 140 -12.00 10.99 4.87
CA HIS A 140 -13.27 10.90 4.16
C HIS A 140 -13.44 9.51 3.53
N ALA A 141 -14.44 8.74 3.94
CA ALA A 141 -14.70 7.38 3.44
C ALA A 141 -14.78 7.31 1.91
N HIS A 142 -15.38 8.33 1.26
CA HIS A 142 -15.48 8.41 -0.20
C HIS A 142 -14.12 8.57 -0.90
N SER A 143 -13.06 9.03 -0.21
CA SER A 143 -11.73 9.08 -0.82
C SER A 143 -11.15 7.68 -1.03
N ALA A 144 -11.37 6.75 -0.10
CA ALA A 144 -10.98 5.36 -0.26
C ALA A 144 -11.86 4.66 -1.32
N ASP A 145 -13.16 4.91 -1.30
CA ASP A 145 -14.09 4.40 -2.32
C ASP A 145 -13.69 4.83 -3.73
N ALA A 146 -13.36 6.11 -3.93
CA ALA A 146 -12.91 6.65 -5.22
C ALA A 146 -11.64 5.95 -5.74
N LEU A 147 -10.67 5.69 -4.85
CA LEU A 147 -9.45 4.98 -5.24
C LEU A 147 -9.74 3.53 -5.65
N PHE A 148 -10.56 2.80 -4.88
CA PHE A 148 -10.94 1.44 -5.22
C PHE A 148 -11.75 1.35 -6.51
N GLN A 149 -12.69 2.27 -6.75
CA GLN A 149 -13.45 2.34 -8.00
C GLN A 149 -12.52 2.57 -9.20
N ALA A 150 -11.61 3.55 -9.11
CA ALA A 150 -10.65 3.84 -10.16
C ALA A 150 -9.70 2.67 -10.45
N ALA A 151 -9.28 1.94 -9.39
CA ALA A 151 -8.45 0.74 -9.50
C ALA A 151 -9.20 -0.44 -10.15
N ALA A 152 -10.47 -0.66 -9.78
CA ALA A 152 -11.30 -1.70 -10.36
C ALA A 152 -11.49 -1.50 -11.88
N GLN A 153 -11.69 -0.26 -12.34
CA GLN A 153 -11.79 0.07 -13.76
C GLN A 153 -10.50 -0.25 -14.55
N ARG A 154 -9.35 -0.23 -13.90
CA ARG A 154 -8.03 -0.51 -14.48
C ARG A 154 -7.53 -1.94 -14.24
N ASN A 155 -8.29 -2.75 -13.49
CA ASN A 155 -7.86 -4.05 -12.98
C ASN A 155 -6.51 -3.97 -12.23
N GLN A 156 -6.26 -2.87 -11.53
CA GLN A 156 -5.01 -2.61 -10.80
C GLN A 156 -5.10 -3.13 -9.37
N ARG A 157 -4.01 -3.70 -8.86
CA ARG A 157 -3.91 -4.15 -7.46
C ARG A 157 -3.75 -2.94 -6.53
N VAL A 158 -4.68 -2.78 -5.58
CA VAL A 158 -4.62 -1.72 -4.59
C VAL A 158 -4.87 -2.31 -3.19
N VAL A 159 -3.99 -1.97 -2.28
CA VAL A 159 -4.18 -2.07 -0.84
C VAL A 159 -4.42 -0.65 -0.34
N ALA A 160 -5.54 -0.38 0.31
CA ALA A 160 -5.84 0.97 0.78
C ALA A 160 -6.87 0.94 1.92
N GLY A 161 -6.96 2.03 2.63
CA GLY A 161 -7.99 2.24 3.65
C GLY A 161 -8.21 3.71 3.93
N LYS A 162 -9.39 4.02 4.48
CA LYS A 162 -9.67 5.34 5.05
C LYS A 162 -8.63 5.64 6.12
N THR A 163 -7.92 6.75 5.99
CA THR A 163 -6.99 7.21 7.03
C THR A 163 -7.79 7.68 8.25
N CYS A 164 -7.35 7.30 9.44
CA CYS A 164 -8.03 7.63 10.70
C CYS A 164 -7.18 8.60 11.50
N MET A 165 -7.79 9.72 11.93
CA MET A 165 -7.17 10.76 12.76
C MET A 165 -8.27 11.42 13.61
N ASP A 166 -8.15 11.39 14.94
CA ASP A 166 -9.12 12.00 15.84
C ASP A 166 -8.55 13.12 16.71
N ARG A 167 -7.24 13.40 16.60
CA ARG A 167 -6.58 14.53 17.30
C ARG A 167 -5.43 15.10 16.44
N ASN A 168 -4.90 16.24 16.85
CA ASN A 168 -3.69 16.89 16.29
C ASN A 168 -3.68 17.04 14.75
N ALA A 169 -4.85 17.13 14.15
CA ALA A 169 -5.07 17.40 12.73
C ALA A 169 -6.08 18.54 12.56
N PRO A 170 -6.12 19.22 11.41
CA PRO A 170 -7.18 20.19 11.13
C PRO A 170 -8.58 19.59 11.30
N GLU A 171 -9.55 20.40 11.71
CA GLU A 171 -10.91 19.93 11.95
C GLU A 171 -11.52 19.17 10.76
N GLY A 172 -11.27 19.65 9.54
CA GLY A 172 -11.73 19.00 8.30
C GLY A 172 -11.03 17.66 7.98
N LEU A 173 -10.01 17.27 8.75
CA LEU A 173 -9.29 16.00 8.64
C LEU A 173 -9.31 15.19 9.95
N ARG A 174 -10.30 15.44 10.80
CA ARG A 174 -10.53 14.63 12.02
C ARG A 174 -11.81 13.82 11.90
N ASP A 175 -11.73 12.60 12.33
CA ASP A 175 -12.86 11.71 12.59
C ASP A 175 -13.01 11.47 14.11
N THR A 176 -13.70 10.43 14.51
CA THR A 176 -13.81 9.94 15.88
C THR A 176 -13.45 8.47 15.92
N ALA A 177 -13.12 7.92 17.10
CA ALA A 177 -12.90 6.48 17.26
C ALA A 177 -14.07 5.65 16.69
N GLN A 178 -15.32 6.09 16.93
CA GLN A 178 -16.51 5.40 16.43
C GLN A 178 -16.64 5.49 14.91
N SER A 179 -16.52 6.69 14.31
CA SER A 179 -16.63 6.82 12.85
C SER A 179 -15.45 6.19 12.12
N ALA A 180 -14.24 6.18 12.72
CA ALA A 180 -13.09 5.46 12.19
C ALA A 180 -13.38 3.95 12.07
N TYR A 181 -14.01 3.36 13.09
CA TYR A 181 -14.45 1.97 13.09
C TYR A 181 -15.59 1.71 12.08
N ASP A 182 -16.69 2.48 12.16
CA ASP A 182 -17.90 2.23 11.38
C ASP A 182 -17.66 2.40 9.88
N ASP A 183 -17.01 3.50 9.47
CA ASP A 183 -16.69 3.77 8.06
C ASP A 183 -15.71 2.74 7.50
N SER A 184 -14.68 2.38 8.29
CA SER A 184 -13.71 1.36 7.86
C SER A 184 -14.38 0.00 7.70
N LYS A 185 -15.25 -0.40 8.62
CA LYS A 185 -16.04 -1.65 8.54
C LYS A 185 -16.94 -1.67 7.30
N ALA A 186 -17.60 -0.57 7.01
CA ALA A 186 -18.42 -0.45 5.80
C ALA A 186 -17.59 -0.57 4.51
N LEU A 187 -16.41 0.06 4.47
CA LEU A 187 -15.49 -0.03 3.33
C LEU A 187 -14.86 -1.42 3.18
N ILE A 188 -14.57 -2.12 4.28
CA ILE A 188 -14.14 -3.53 4.25
C ILE A 188 -15.22 -4.38 3.58
N ALA A 189 -16.47 -4.29 4.03
CA ALA A 189 -17.58 -5.04 3.45
C ALA A 189 -17.81 -4.72 1.96
N LEU A 190 -17.51 -3.50 1.54
CA LEU A 190 -17.68 -3.05 0.17
C LEU A 190 -16.55 -3.52 -0.76
N TRP A 191 -15.30 -3.47 -0.29
CA TRP A 191 -14.13 -3.57 -1.18
C TRP A 191 -13.16 -4.72 -0.88
N HIS A 192 -13.05 -5.18 0.38
CA HIS A 192 -12.04 -6.18 0.70
C HIS A 192 -12.31 -7.50 -0.04
N GLY A 193 -11.28 -8.04 -0.71
CA GLY A 193 -11.39 -9.26 -1.51
C GLY A 193 -12.15 -9.12 -2.85
N ARG A 194 -12.62 -7.92 -3.21
CA ARG A 194 -13.32 -7.68 -4.48
C ARG A 194 -12.31 -7.44 -5.60
N GLY A 195 -12.22 -8.35 -6.56
CA GLY A 195 -11.26 -8.27 -7.66
C GLY A 195 -9.81 -8.25 -7.14
N ARG A 196 -9.11 -7.13 -7.33
CA ARG A 196 -7.73 -6.96 -6.87
C ARG A 196 -7.61 -5.99 -5.68
N ALA A 197 -8.72 -5.63 -5.04
CA ALA A 197 -8.75 -4.74 -3.89
C ALA A 197 -8.47 -5.49 -2.58
N SER A 198 -7.68 -4.91 -1.70
CA SER A 198 -7.53 -5.30 -0.30
C SER A 198 -7.66 -4.07 0.59
N TYR A 199 -8.45 -4.18 1.64
CA TYR A 199 -8.54 -3.11 2.62
C TYR A 199 -7.36 -3.18 3.59
N ALA A 200 -6.86 -2.01 4.00
CA ALA A 200 -5.92 -1.85 5.10
C ALA A 200 -6.54 -0.94 6.16
N ILE A 201 -6.59 -1.40 7.40
CA ILE A 201 -6.96 -0.56 8.54
C ILE A 201 -5.84 0.44 8.75
N THR A 202 -6.16 1.74 8.74
CA THR A 202 -5.16 2.79 8.53
C THR A 202 -5.22 3.88 9.60
N PRO A 203 -4.77 3.63 10.86
CA PRO A 203 -4.39 4.74 11.73
C PRO A 203 -3.22 5.48 11.07
N ARG A 204 -3.34 6.81 10.90
CA ARG A 204 -2.27 7.55 10.19
C ARG A 204 -0.92 7.39 10.89
N PHE A 205 -0.86 7.80 12.14
CA PHE A 205 0.26 7.61 13.07
C PHE A 205 -0.16 8.01 14.48
N SER A 206 0.56 7.54 15.49
CA SER A 206 0.18 7.75 16.90
C SER A 206 -0.05 9.20 17.32
N PRO A 207 0.68 10.21 16.81
CA PRO A 207 0.39 11.60 17.13
C PRO A 207 -1.02 12.07 16.78
N THR A 208 -1.63 11.53 15.74
CA THR A 208 -2.99 11.91 15.32
C THR A 208 -4.08 10.94 15.74
N SER A 209 -3.75 9.92 16.53
CA SER A 209 -4.72 8.97 17.07
C SER A 209 -4.74 9.01 18.60
N THR A 210 -5.93 9.01 19.21
CA THR A 210 -6.07 8.76 20.64
C THR A 210 -5.94 7.26 20.95
N PRO A 211 -5.68 6.87 22.23
CA PRO A 211 -5.77 5.47 22.62
C PRO A 211 -7.13 4.83 22.30
N ASP A 212 -8.22 5.56 22.41
CA ASP A 212 -9.56 5.07 22.07
C ASP A 212 -9.71 4.76 20.57
N GLN A 213 -9.14 5.60 19.70
CA GLN A 213 -9.15 5.34 18.27
C GLN A 213 -8.28 4.12 17.93
N LEU A 214 -7.08 4.00 18.51
CA LEU A 214 -6.22 2.84 18.31
C LEU A 214 -6.89 1.56 18.81
N ALA A 215 -7.56 1.60 19.96
CA ALA A 215 -8.31 0.46 20.49
C ALA A 215 -9.48 0.05 19.58
N ALA A 216 -10.22 1.00 19.04
CA ALA A 216 -11.32 0.74 18.09
C ALA A 216 -10.81 0.10 16.80
N LEU A 217 -9.69 0.59 16.27
CA LEU A 217 -9.07 0.06 15.04
C LEU A 217 -8.43 -1.32 15.27
N GLY A 218 -7.84 -1.56 16.44
CA GLY A 218 -7.34 -2.87 16.84
C GLY A 218 -8.46 -3.91 16.97
N ALA A 219 -9.60 -3.52 17.58
CA ALA A 219 -10.78 -4.37 17.63
C ALA A 219 -11.31 -4.70 16.23
N LEU A 220 -11.36 -3.71 15.34
CA LEU A 220 -11.77 -3.91 13.95
C LEU A 220 -10.82 -4.88 13.21
N TRP A 221 -9.52 -4.75 13.43
CA TRP A 221 -8.55 -5.66 12.80
C TRP A 221 -8.67 -7.08 13.33
N ALA A 222 -8.96 -7.25 14.61
CA ALA A 222 -9.23 -8.56 15.19
C ALA A 222 -10.51 -9.23 14.61
N GLU A 223 -11.51 -8.44 14.21
CA GLU A 223 -12.72 -8.92 13.52
C GLU A 223 -12.44 -9.29 12.05
N HIS A 224 -11.44 -8.64 11.42
CA HIS A 224 -11.09 -8.80 10.01
C HIS A 224 -9.58 -9.13 9.86
N PRO A 225 -9.11 -10.28 10.36
CA PRO A 225 -7.68 -10.61 10.40
C PRO A 225 -7.04 -10.87 9.02
N ASP A 226 -7.85 -10.98 7.98
CA ASP A 226 -7.44 -11.07 6.58
C ASP A 226 -7.16 -9.71 5.93
N CYS A 227 -7.61 -8.61 6.54
CA CYS A 227 -7.20 -7.27 6.15
C CYS A 227 -5.74 -6.99 6.51
N LEU A 228 -5.12 -6.06 5.80
CA LEU A 228 -3.85 -5.48 6.25
C LEU A 228 -4.12 -4.36 7.28
N MET A 229 -3.09 -4.01 8.02
CA MET A 229 -3.00 -2.78 8.80
C MET A 229 -1.81 -1.98 8.29
N GLN A 230 -1.94 -0.66 8.16
CA GLN A 230 -0.82 0.21 7.78
C GLN A 230 -0.80 1.47 8.63
N THR A 231 0.41 1.90 9.00
CA THR A 231 0.63 3.11 9.79
C THR A 231 2.05 3.64 9.58
N HIS A 232 2.35 4.84 10.07
CA HIS A 232 3.71 5.39 10.11
C HIS A 232 4.38 5.08 11.45
N LEU A 233 5.67 4.86 11.44
CA LEU A 233 6.45 4.52 12.64
C LEU A 233 7.85 5.15 12.55
N SER A 234 8.22 5.94 13.56
CA SER A 234 9.59 6.40 13.82
C SER A 234 10.29 7.02 12.59
N GLU A 235 9.58 7.91 11.87
CA GLU A 235 10.11 8.59 10.68
C GLU A 235 11.12 9.67 11.03
N GLN A 236 10.84 10.47 12.07
CA GLN A 236 11.71 11.57 12.51
C GLN A 236 11.85 11.62 14.05
N THR A 237 12.99 12.09 14.51
CA THR A 237 13.29 12.18 15.96
C THR A 237 12.36 13.14 16.72
N ASP A 238 11.95 14.25 16.09
CA ASP A 238 11.00 15.20 16.69
C ASP A 238 9.61 14.54 16.87
N GLU A 239 9.21 13.71 15.91
CA GLU A 239 7.97 12.91 15.97
C GLU A 239 8.02 11.90 17.14
N ILE A 240 9.13 11.18 17.30
CA ILE A 240 9.33 10.21 18.40
C ILE A 240 9.23 10.91 19.77
N THR A 241 9.83 12.10 19.89
CA THR A 241 9.72 12.91 21.11
C THR A 241 8.26 13.28 21.38
N TRP A 242 7.53 13.70 20.37
CA TRP A 242 6.11 14.03 20.47
C TRP A 242 5.25 12.81 20.87
N VAL A 243 5.56 11.63 20.35
CA VAL A 243 4.88 10.37 20.76
C VAL A 243 5.12 10.07 22.23
N ARG A 244 6.34 10.23 22.74
CA ARG A 244 6.65 10.04 24.16
C ARG A 244 5.82 10.95 25.08
N ASP A 245 5.63 12.21 24.67
CA ASP A 245 4.81 13.17 25.42
C ASP A 245 3.32 12.80 25.40
N LEU A 246 2.82 12.27 24.29
CA LEU A 246 1.41 11.90 24.12
C LEU A 246 1.07 10.53 24.73
N TYR A 247 2.04 9.63 24.83
CA TYR A 247 1.89 8.26 25.34
C TYR A 247 2.96 7.96 26.44
N PRO A 248 2.90 8.63 27.59
CA PRO A 248 3.97 8.55 28.59
C PRO A 248 4.11 7.18 29.26
N THR A 249 3.15 6.28 29.07
CA THR A 249 3.18 4.91 29.60
C THR A 249 3.68 3.88 28.57
N ALA A 250 3.82 4.25 27.31
CA ALA A 250 4.34 3.37 26.27
C ALA A 250 5.86 3.20 26.44
N ARG A 251 6.32 1.98 26.20
CA ARG A 251 7.76 1.62 26.27
C ARG A 251 8.58 2.34 25.20
N ASP A 252 8.01 2.45 24.02
CA ASP A 252 8.55 3.09 22.83
C ASP A 252 7.42 3.44 21.84
N TYR A 253 7.75 3.86 20.62
CA TYR A 253 6.75 4.24 19.65
C TYR A 253 5.89 3.04 19.17
N LEU A 254 6.53 1.91 18.86
CA LEU A 254 5.83 0.69 18.43
C LEU A 254 4.84 0.20 19.49
N ASP A 255 5.18 0.36 20.78
CA ASP A 255 4.30 -0.04 21.89
C ASP A 255 2.94 0.65 21.85
N THR A 256 2.84 1.85 21.29
CA THR A 256 1.56 2.53 21.12
C THR A 256 0.59 1.76 20.21
N TYR A 257 1.11 1.00 19.25
CA TYR A 257 0.33 0.12 18.37
C TYR A 257 0.16 -1.27 18.98
N GLU A 258 1.26 -1.84 19.53
CA GLU A 258 1.26 -3.16 20.13
C GLU A 258 0.25 -3.29 21.28
N ALA A 259 0.16 -2.27 22.15
CA ALA A 259 -0.82 -2.22 23.25
C ALA A 259 -2.30 -2.31 22.80
N HIS A 260 -2.57 -2.02 21.53
CA HIS A 260 -3.91 -2.05 20.95
C HIS A 260 -4.10 -3.17 19.93
N GLY A 261 -3.16 -4.14 19.85
CA GLY A 261 -3.23 -5.28 18.94
C GLY A 261 -2.99 -4.92 17.46
N LEU A 262 -2.35 -3.78 17.18
CA LEU A 262 -2.04 -3.28 15.84
C LEU A 262 -0.61 -3.66 15.40
N ILE A 263 -0.21 -4.91 15.65
CA ILE A 263 1.06 -5.52 15.22
C ILE A 263 0.83 -6.97 14.82
N GLY A 264 1.49 -7.46 13.78
CA GLY A 264 1.38 -8.85 13.31
C GLY A 264 1.77 -8.99 11.84
N GLU A 265 1.73 -10.21 11.32
CA GLU A 265 2.20 -10.59 9.97
C GLU A 265 1.62 -9.72 8.81
N ARG A 266 0.46 -9.10 9.02
CA ARG A 266 -0.19 -8.26 8.01
C ARG A 266 -0.09 -6.76 8.32
N ALA A 267 0.80 -6.36 9.24
CA ALA A 267 1.07 -4.96 9.52
C ALA A 267 2.15 -4.42 8.59
N LEU A 268 1.95 -3.19 8.11
CA LEU A 268 2.90 -2.42 7.32
C LEU A 268 3.26 -1.15 8.09
N PHE A 269 4.49 -1.06 8.55
CA PHE A 269 5.02 0.12 9.24
C PHE A 269 5.82 0.98 8.25
N GLY A 270 5.25 2.12 7.87
CA GLY A 270 5.90 3.09 6.99
C GLY A 270 7.10 3.74 7.67
N HIS A 271 8.16 3.96 6.90
CA HIS A 271 9.45 4.54 7.29
C HIS A 271 10.28 3.66 8.21
N ALA A 272 9.93 3.51 9.49
CA ALA A 272 10.64 2.68 10.48
C ALA A 272 12.16 2.98 10.51
N ILE A 273 12.55 4.28 10.47
CA ILE A 273 13.95 4.72 10.29
C ILE A 273 14.71 4.70 11.62
N HIS A 274 14.07 5.18 12.69
CA HIS A 274 14.69 5.39 13.99
C HIS A 274 14.20 4.39 15.03
N LEU A 275 14.26 3.09 14.69
CA LEU A 275 13.81 2.01 15.58
C LEU A 275 14.83 1.74 16.70
N GLU A 276 14.33 1.45 17.91
CA GLU A 276 15.10 0.88 18.99
C GLU A 276 15.19 -0.66 18.84
N ASN A 277 16.17 -1.31 19.49
CA ASN A 277 16.37 -2.76 19.36
C ASN A 277 15.11 -3.57 19.71
N ARG A 278 14.37 -3.16 20.76
CA ARG A 278 13.12 -3.84 21.13
C ARG A 278 12.09 -3.80 20.00
N GLU A 279 11.96 -2.66 19.32
CA GLU A 279 11.01 -2.49 18.21
C GLU A 279 11.39 -3.39 17.03
N ILE A 280 12.68 -3.47 16.69
CA ILE A 280 13.21 -4.36 15.64
C ILE A 280 12.91 -5.84 15.98
N ASP A 281 13.23 -6.25 17.22
CA ASP A 281 12.99 -7.62 17.66
C ASP A 281 11.49 -7.96 17.62
N ARG A 282 10.62 -7.05 18.05
CA ARG A 282 9.17 -7.29 18.05
C ARG A 282 8.57 -7.34 16.64
N ILE A 283 9.01 -6.48 15.72
CA ILE A 283 8.60 -6.54 14.32
C ILE A 283 9.01 -7.89 13.72
N ALA A 284 10.25 -8.32 13.95
CA ALA A 284 10.74 -9.61 13.47
C ALA A 284 9.98 -10.81 14.06
N GLU A 285 9.70 -10.80 15.37
CA GLU A 285 8.97 -11.88 16.08
C GLU A 285 7.52 -12.01 15.61
N THR A 286 6.87 -10.89 15.28
CA THR A 286 5.46 -10.87 14.85
C THR A 286 5.27 -11.03 13.35
N GLY A 287 6.35 -10.96 12.59
CA GLY A 287 6.35 -11.06 11.13
C GLY A 287 5.78 -9.83 10.43
N ALA A 288 5.78 -8.67 11.12
CA ALA A 288 5.28 -7.40 10.58
C ALA A 288 6.24 -6.78 9.56
#